data_08dbbfa301dc285750191952d7edbcf7
#
_entry.id   08dbbfa301dc285750191952d7edbcf7
#
_cell.length_a   1.000
_cell.length_b   1.000
_cell.length_c   1.000
_cell.angle_alpha   90.00
_cell.angle_beta   90.00
_cell.angle_gamma   90.00
#
_symmetry.space_group_name_H-M   'P 1'
#
loop_
_entity.id
_entity.type
_entity.pdbx_description
1 polymer ?
#
loop_
_entity_poly.entity_id
_entity_poly.type
_entity_poly.pdbx_seq_one_letter_code
_entity_poly.pdbx_strand_id
1 'polypeptide(L)'
;MTLWRIRATVDDRPGYLSVLTASLALRGVNILAVQVHTTEAGAVDDFLVDAPETLGEADLLAAVEKGRGRNCWVARSEARGLVDQPTRVLGLAARLVRDPDATGEALRALLGAETVTWRPVPVVAAGPAGGAVTAGVDGTRMRLGDGAGGSFDLARVAPDFTPAEYARAQALVELAATVVQRAAEQVTLVLPDGSEVVVRPAGPDDLPAVLALHERCSARSLHRRYLSGAGRPSPERVRRLLDPARGTTLVAVETDPAGSAESVVAMANLLGEGDQAEAALLVADDRQRRGLGGALLRRLVARADRAGYAALELHVHTGNTPMLRTLHRLGRPMRLDRDGSVVTVTLPLDPRPSPART
;
A
#
# COMPACT_ATOMS: atom_id res chain seq x y z
N MET A 1 -42.22 5.58 6.49
CA MET A 1 -41.16 6.28 5.76
C MET A 1 -40.17 5.26 5.17
N THR A 2 -39.73 5.48 3.96
CA THR A 2 -38.92 4.49 3.20
C THR A 2 -37.68 5.15 2.66
N LEU A 3 -36.52 4.50 2.88
CA LEU A 3 -35.26 5.00 2.40
C LEU A 3 -35.07 4.72 0.90
N TRP A 4 -34.64 5.74 0.18
CA TRP A 4 -34.35 5.66 -1.25
C TRP A 4 -33.00 6.30 -1.56
N ARG A 5 -32.35 5.77 -2.57
CA ARG A 5 -31.19 6.38 -3.20
C ARG A 5 -31.59 6.90 -4.56
N ILE A 6 -31.27 8.15 -4.83
CA ILE A 6 -31.61 8.86 -6.07
C ILE A 6 -30.31 9.36 -6.67
N ARG A 7 -30.10 9.12 -7.95
CA ARG A 7 -29.00 9.72 -8.71
C ARG A 7 -29.59 10.45 -9.90
N ALA A 8 -29.13 11.70 -10.12
CA ALA A 8 -29.55 12.50 -11.25
C ALA A 8 -28.40 13.37 -11.74
N THR A 9 -28.39 13.69 -13.03
CA THR A 9 -27.48 14.67 -13.61
C THR A 9 -28.23 15.98 -13.79
N VAL A 10 -27.66 17.08 -13.32
CA VAL A 10 -28.15 18.45 -13.55
C VAL A 10 -27.07 19.27 -14.24
N ASP A 11 -27.46 20.43 -14.85
CA ASP A 11 -26.46 21.35 -15.34
C ASP A 11 -25.63 21.91 -14.19
N ASP A 12 -24.31 21.97 -14.36
CA ASP A 12 -23.39 22.52 -13.36
C ASP A 12 -23.44 24.06 -13.38
N ARG A 13 -24.51 24.60 -12.80
CA ARG A 13 -24.77 26.04 -12.70
C ARG A 13 -25.40 26.37 -11.35
N PRO A 14 -25.12 27.55 -10.80
CA PRO A 14 -25.74 28.00 -9.56
C PRO A 14 -27.26 27.91 -9.62
N GLY A 15 -27.89 27.34 -8.56
CA GLY A 15 -29.31 27.20 -8.42
C GLY A 15 -29.94 25.91 -8.95
N TYR A 16 -29.28 25.12 -9.78
CA TYR A 16 -29.88 23.89 -10.32
C TYR A 16 -30.13 22.84 -9.24
N LEU A 17 -29.19 22.62 -8.34
CA LEU A 17 -29.40 21.76 -7.17
C LEU A 17 -30.57 22.20 -6.31
N SER A 18 -30.78 23.53 -6.14
CA SER A 18 -31.89 24.03 -5.36
C SER A 18 -33.24 23.75 -6.00
N VAL A 19 -33.34 23.78 -7.33
CA VAL A 19 -34.58 23.44 -8.06
C VAL A 19 -34.88 21.96 -7.87
N LEU A 20 -33.88 21.08 -7.94
CA LEU A 20 -34.05 19.64 -7.74
C LEU A 20 -34.49 19.33 -6.30
N THR A 21 -33.80 19.91 -5.31
CA THR A 21 -34.15 19.68 -3.89
C THR A 21 -35.53 20.26 -3.52
N ALA A 22 -35.90 21.40 -4.11
CA ALA A 22 -37.26 21.97 -3.91
C ALA A 22 -38.34 21.05 -4.49
N SER A 23 -38.11 20.44 -5.67
CA SER A 23 -39.06 19.50 -6.27
C SER A 23 -39.26 18.24 -5.42
N LEU A 24 -38.21 17.72 -4.78
CA LEU A 24 -38.33 16.63 -3.81
C LEU A 24 -39.04 17.04 -2.54
N ALA A 25 -38.72 18.23 -2.00
CA ALA A 25 -39.33 18.76 -0.78
C ALA A 25 -40.86 18.98 -0.94
N LEU A 26 -41.32 19.41 -2.11
CA LEU A 26 -42.77 19.57 -2.40
C LEU A 26 -43.54 18.24 -2.36
N ARG A 27 -42.85 17.09 -2.44
CA ARG A 27 -43.43 15.75 -2.28
C ARG A 27 -43.29 15.21 -0.85
N GLY A 28 -42.80 16.03 0.09
CA GLY A 28 -42.54 15.59 1.47
C GLY A 28 -41.34 14.68 1.64
N VAL A 29 -40.43 14.68 0.67
CA VAL A 29 -39.19 13.90 0.72
C VAL A 29 -38.16 14.64 1.56
N ASN A 30 -37.59 13.96 2.57
CA ASN A 30 -36.55 14.49 3.42
C ASN A 30 -35.18 14.01 2.90
N ILE A 31 -34.25 14.94 2.67
CA ILE A 31 -32.90 14.63 2.19
C ILE A 31 -32.00 14.38 3.40
N LEU A 32 -31.46 13.17 3.52
CA LEU A 32 -30.57 12.75 4.59
C LEU A 32 -29.11 13.01 4.26
N ALA A 33 -28.75 12.82 2.99
CA ALA A 33 -27.40 13.11 2.50
C ALA A 33 -27.46 13.46 1.01
N VAL A 34 -26.52 14.29 0.57
CA VAL A 34 -26.30 14.61 -0.85
C VAL A 34 -24.79 14.62 -1.13
N GLN A 35 -24.41 14.04 -2.26
CA GLN A 35 -23.06 14.11 -2.80
C GLN A 35 -23.14 14.63 -4.23
N VAL A 36 -22.35 15.65 -4.52
CA VAL A 36 -22.29 16.30 -5.83
C VAL A 36 -20.96 15.99 -6.48
N HIS A 37 -20.99 15.50 -7.70
CA HIS A 37 -19.79 15.16 -8.46
C HIS A 37 -19.85 15.90 -9.80
N THR A 38 -18.96 16.86 -10.02
CA THR A 38 -18.83 17.55 -11.29
C THR A 38 -18.24 16.62 -12.34
N THR A 39 -18.86 16.55 -13.52
CA THR A 39 -18.44 15.77 -14.68
C THR A 39 -18.50 16.65 -15.93
N GLU A 40 -17.97 16.20 -17.05
CA GLU A 40 -18.09 16.91 -18.35
C GLU A 40 -19.55 17.04 -18.81
N ALA A 41 -20.43 16.14 -18.39
CA ALA A 41 -21.85 16.13 -18.75
C ALA A 41 -22.72 16.99 -17.81
N GLY A 42 -22.13 17.59 -16.76
CA GLY A 42 -22.82 18.35 -15.71
C GLY A 42 -22.48 17.83 -14.31
N ALA A 43 -23.26 18.25 -13.31
CA ALA A 43 -23.14 17.75 -11.95
C ALA A 43 -23.99 16.48 -11.78
N VAL A 44 -23.37 15.41 -11.29
CA VAL A 44 -24.07 14.19 -10.87
C VAL A 44 -24.34 14.27 -9.39
N ASP A 45 -25.60 14.36 -9.03
CA ASP A 45 -26.10 14.46 -7.66
C ASP A 45 -26.58 13.09 -7.18
N ASP A 46 -26.02 12.63 -6.07
CA ASP A 46 -26.37 11.35 -5.41
C ASP A 46 -27.02 11.65 -4.07
N PHE A 47 -28.30 11.33 -3.93
CA PHE A 47 -29.09 11.60 -2.73
C PHE A 47 -29.40 10.31 -1.98
N LEU A 48 -29.33 10.37 -0.66
CA LEU A 48 -30.01 9.46 0.23
C LEU A 48 -31.19 10.21 0.83
N VAL A 49 -32.40 9.70 0.63
CA VAL A 49 -33.60 10.35 1.05
C VAL A 49 -34.53 9.43 1.85
N ASP A 50 -35.34 10.03 2.71
CA ASP A 50 -36.45 9.39 3.39
C ASP A 50 -37.77 9.95 2.82
N ALA A 51 -38.56 9.08 2.19
CA ALA A 51 -39.80 9.46 1.52
C ALA A 51 -41.02 8.83 2.17
N PRO A 52 -42.20 9.49 2.08
CA PRO A 52 -43.46 8.91 2.50
C PRO A 52 -43.71 7.55 1.83
N GLU A 53 -44.31 6.60 2.55
CA GLU A 53 -44.60 5.24 2.02
C GLU A 53 -45.58 5.26 0.85
N THR A 54 -46.30 6.34 0.67
CA THR A 54 -47.22 6.57 -0.44
C THR A 54 -46.53 6.86 -1.76
N LEU A 55 -45.21 7.21 -1.73
CA LEU A 55 -44.44 7.51 -2.92
C LEU A 55 -43.68 6.23 -3.39
N GLY A 56 -43.90 5.91 -4.65
CA GLY A 56 -43.16 4.86 -5.34
C GLY A 56 -41.96 5.40 -6.14
N GLU A 57 -41.26 4.49 -6.77
CA GLU A 57 -40.11 4.79 -7.66
C GLU A 57 -40.52 5.77 -8.77
N ALA A 58 -41.66 5.55 -9.42
CA ALA A 58 -42.17 6.40 -10.51
C ALA A 58 -42.48 7.85 -10.05
N ASP A 59 -42.99 8.01 -8.82
CA ASP A 59 -43.26 9.32 -8.26
C ASP A 59 -41.99 10.11 -7.97
N LEU A 60 -40.98 9.43 -7.47
CA LEU A 60 -39.66 10.02 -7.19
C LEU A 60 -38.95 10.38 -8.50
N LEU A 61 -38.98 9.50 -9.51
CA LEU A 61 -38.44 9.81 -10.85
C LEU A 61 -39.12 11.06 -11.43
N ALA A 62 -40.45 11.11 -11.42
CA ALA A 62 -41.17 12.27 -11.92
C ALA A 62 -40.87 13.57 -11.14
N ALA A 63 -40.61 13.49 -9.83
CA ALA A 63 -40.21 14.63 -9.03
C ALA A 63 -38.80 15.13 -9.43
N VAL A 64 -37.87 14.21 -9.68
CA VAL A 64 -36.48 14.53 -10.09
C VAL A 64 -36.47 15.16 -11.49
N GLU A 65 -37.21 14.59 -12.44
CA GLU A 65 -37.34 15.14 -13.81
C GLU A 65 -37.98 16.54 -13.79
N LYS A 66 -39.03 16.75 -12.98
CA LYS A 66 -39.62 18.06 -12.76
C LYS A 66 -38.63 19.07 -12.17
N GLY A 67 -37.69 18.58 -11.32
CA GLY A 67 -36.55 19.31 -10.78
C GLY A 67 -35.41 19.52 -11.76
N ARG A 68 -35.59 19.22 -13.07
CA ARG A 68 -34.60 19.32 -14.15
C ARG A 68 -33.46 18.29 -14.06
N GLY A 69 -33.63 17.20 -13.30
CA GLY A 69 -32.74 16.07 -13.33
C GLY A 69 -32.82 15.32 -14.65
N ARG A 70 -31.69 14.86 -15.14
CA ARG A 70 -31.52 13.99 -16.31
C ARG A 70 -30.82 12.71 -15.90
N ASN A 71 -30.88 11.67 -16.72
CA ASN A 71 -30.27 10.36 -16.43
C ASN A 71 -30.61 9.86 -15.02
N CYS A 72 -31.90 9.98 -14.67
CA CYS A 72 -32.39 9.73 -13.33
C CYS A 72 -32.40 8.24 -13.03
N TRP A 73 -31.95 7.88 -11.84
CA TRP A 73 -32.02 6.55 -11.29
C TRP A 73 -32.51 6.61 -9.84
N VAL A 74 -33.43 5.73 -9.49
CA VAL A 74 -34.00 5.63 -8.15
C VAL A 74 -34.01 4.18 -7.74
N ALA A 75 -33.61 3.87 -6.51
CA ALA A 75 -33.73 2.54 -5.95
C ALA A 75 -33.99 2.61 -4.44
N ARG A 76 -34.65 1.57 -3.91
CA ARG A 76 -34.81 1.43 -2.46
C ARG A 76 -33.44 1.25 -1.80
N SER A 77 -33.24 1.91 -0.67
CA SER A 77 -32.04 1.79 0.15
C SER A 77 -32.36 1.08 1.46
N GLU A 78 -31.43 0.25 1.93
CA GLU A 78 -31.51 -0.36 3.25
C GLU A 78 -30.94 0.57 4.32
N ALA A 79 -31.17 0.26 5.61
CA ALA A 79 -30.61 1.01 6.75
C ALA A 79 -29.07 1.11 6.72
N ARG A 80 -28.39 0.20 6.02
CA ARG A 80 -26.93 0.27 5.76
C ARG A 80 -26.53 1.48 4.92
N GLY A 81 -27.45 2.08 4.17
CA GLY A 81 -27.24 3.34 3.43
C GLY A 81 -27.07 4.55 4.34
N LEU A 82 -27.46 4.47 5.62
CA LEU A 82 -27.29 5.54 6.62
C LEU A 82 -25.83 5.69 7.10
N VAL A 83 -24.98 4.67 6.90
CA VAL A 83 -23.55 4.80 7.18
C VAL A 83 -22.96 5.70 6.11
N ASP A 84 -22.33 6.80 6.54
CA ASP A 84 -21.71 7.74 5.61
C ASP A 84 -20.64 7.02 4.76
N GLN A 85 -20.51 7.46 3.53
CA GLN A 85 -19.63 6.81 2.56
C GLN A 85 -18.16 6.78 3.00
N PRO A 86 -17.57 7.84 3.61
CA PRO A 86 -16.23 7.81 4.17
C PRO A 86 -16.03 6.69 5.20
N THR A 87 -16.92 6.55 6.17
CA THR A 87 -16.85 5.49 7.19
C THR A 87 -16.89 4.09 6.55
N ARG A 88 -17.73 3.91 5.53
CA ARG A 88 -17.82 2.65 4.79
C ARG A 88 -16.52 2.33 4.05
N VAL A 89 -15.93 3.32 3.38
CA VAL A 89 -14.64 3.16 2.67
C VAL A 89 -13.52 2.81 3.65
N LEU A 90 -13.43 3.48 4.79
CA LEU A 90 -12.45 3.17 5.84
C LEU A 90 -12.62 1.76 6.40
N GLY A 91 -13.86 1.30 6.57
CA GLY A 91 -14.16 -0.08 6.98
C GLY A 91 -13.69 -1.12 5.95
N LEU A 92 -13.89 -0.85 4.66
CA LEU A 92 -13.37 -1.71 3.58
C LEU A 92 -11.84 -1.69 3.51
N ALA A 93 -11.23 -0.53 3.65
CA ALA A 93 -9.77 -0.38 3.72
C ALA A 93 -9.17 -1.17 4.90
N ALA A 94 -9.76 -1.07 6.09
CA ALA A 94 -9.35 -1.85 7.26
C ALA A 94 -9.52 -3.37 7.07
N ARG A 95 -10.51 -3.80 6.29
CA ARG A 95 -10.68 -5.20 5.90
C ARG A 95 -9.55 -5.65 4.98
N LEU A 96 -9.22 -4.85 3.95
CA LEU A 96 -8.16 -5.18 2.98
C LEU A 96 -6.76 -5.23 3.60
N VAL A 97 -6.50 -4.45 4.64
CA VAL A 97 -5.24 -4.56 5.40
C VAL A 97 -5.10 -5.93 6.06
N ARG A 98 -6.21 -6.55 6.50
CA ARG A 98 -6.23 -7.87 7.13
C ARG A 98 -6.33 -9.01 6.13
N ASP A 99 -7.03 -8.78 5.03
CA ASP A 99 -7.32 -9.77 3.99
C ASP A 99 -7.31 -9.09 2.61
N PRO A 100 -6.16 -8.97 1.97
CA PRO A 100 -6.05 -8.36 0.65
C PRO A 100 -6.72 -9.19 -0.46
N ASP A 101 -6.93 -10.50 -0.25
CA ASP A 101 -7.61 -11.36 -1.23
C ASP A 101 -9.09 -11.01 -1.35
N ALA A 102 -9.67 -10.34 -0.34
CA ALA A 102 -11.03 -9.84 -0.36
C ALA A 102 -11.24 -8.59 -1.25
N THR A 103 -10.26 -8.19 -2.08
CA THR A 103 -10.35 -6.99 -2.94
C THR A 103 -11.58 -7.01 -3.83
N GLY A 104 -11.89 -8.13 -4.49
CA GLY A 104 -13.09 -8.25 -5.33
C GLY A 104 -14.40 -8.05 -4.58
N GLU A 105 -14.50 -8.56 -3.35
CA GLU A 105 -15.67 -8.36 -2.49
C GLU A 105 -15.77 -6.92 -1.98
N ALA A 106 -14.64 -6.31 -1.64
CA ALA A 106 -14.60 -4.92 -1.21
C ALA A 106 -15.04 -3.97 -2.33
N LEU A 107 -14.60 -4.21 -3.57
CA LEU A 107 -15.02 -3.46 -4.76
C LEU A 107 -16.53 -3.63 -5.02
N ARG A 108 -17.04 -4.86 -4.94
CA ARG A 108 -18.48 -5.13 -5.06
C ARG A 108 -19.28 -4.37 -4.02
N ALA A 109 -18.84 -4.42 -2.76
CA ALA A 109 -19.50 -3.73 -1.67
C ALA A 109 -19.41 -2.21 -1.79
N LEU A 110 -18.27 -1.65 -2.23
CA LEU A 110 -18.09 -0.22 -2.41
C LEU A 110 -19.00 0.37 -3.49
N LEU A 111 -19.06 -0.31 -4.63
CA LEU A 111 -19.63 0.23 -5.87
C LEU A 111 -21.05 -0.28 -6.15
N GLY A 112 -21.54 -1.25 -5.39
CA GLY A 112 -22.80 -1.94 -5.72
C GLY A 112 -22.71 -2.70 -7.06
N ALA A 113 -21.52 -3.19 -7.41
CA ALA A 113 -21.33 -3.95 -8.65
C ALA A 113 -21.95 -5.34 -8.53
N GLU A 114 -22.65 -5.79 -9.59
CA GLU A 114 -23.22 -7.13 -9.66
C GLU A 114 -22.13 -8.15 -9.95
N THR A 115 -21.21 -7.79 -10.85
CA THR A 115 -20.09 -8.63 -11.21
C THR A 115 -18.77 -7.92 -10.96
N VAL A 116 -17.82 -8.65 -10.39
CA VAL A 116 -16.43 -8.25 -10.25
C VAL A 116 -15.61 -9.47 -10.64
N THR A 117 -14.81 -9.35 -11.69
CA THR A 117 -13.99 -10.44 -12.23
C THR A 117 -12.54 -9.97 -12.30
N TRP A 118 -11.63 -10.70 -11.67
CA TRP A 118 -10.20 -10.47 -11.85
C TRP A 118 -9.68 -11.19 -13.11
N ARG A 119 -8.77 -10.55 -13.84
CA ARG A 119 -8.11 -11.11 -15.02
C ARG A 119 -6.60 -10.96 -14.91
N PRO A 120 -5.81 -11.97 -15.30
CA PRO A 120 -4.35 -11.90 -15.29
C PRO A 120 -3.78 -11.07 -16.47
N VAL A 121 -4.51 -10.05 -16.91
CA VAL A 121 -4.11 -9.19 -18.02
C VAL A 121 -3.93 -7.78 -17.46
N PRO A 122 -2.70 -7.21 -17.55
CA PRO A 122 -2.46 -5.86 -17.09
C PRO A 122 -3.22 -4.85 -17.95
N VAL A 123 -3.68 -3.79 -17.30
CA VAL A 123 -4.20 -2.62 -18.00
C VAL A 123 -3.03 -1.80 -18.49
N VAL A 124 -2.98 -1.54 -19.79
CA VAL A 124 -2.00 -0.64 -20.40
C VAL A 124 -2.63 0.75 -20.50
N ALA A 125 -1.89 1.78 -20.13
CA ALA A 125 -2.33 3.16 -20.36
C ALA A 125 -2.64 3.37 -21.86
N ALA A 126 -3.71 4.11 -22.16
CA ALA A 126 -4.18 4.35 -23.51
C ALA A 126 -3.05 4.90 -24.39
N GLY A 127 -2.55 4.06 -25.29
CA GLY A 127 -1.62 4.46 -26.36
C GLY A 127 -2.34 4.52 -27.70
N PRO A 128 -1.82 5.25 -28.70
CA PRO A 128 -2.50 5.47 -29.99
C PRO A 128 -2.61 4.24 -30.90
N ALA A 129 -2.15 3.06 -30.48
CA ALA A 129 -2.23 1.82 -31.27
C ALA A 129 -3.26 0.86 -30.68
N GLY A 130 -4.35 0.65 -31.37
CA GLY A 130 -5.50 -0.14 -30.98
C GLY A 130 -5.18 -1.58 -30.60
N GLY A 131 -5.77 -2.02 -29.48
CA GLY A 131 -5.76 -3.39 -28.97
C GLY A 131 -5.50 -3.55 -27.48
N ALA A 132 -5.01 -2.53 -26.79
CA ALA A 132 -4.77 -2.57 -25.34
C ALA A 132 -6.07 -2.28 -24.57
N VAL A 133 -6.33 -3.09 -23.57
CA VAL A 133 -7.46 -2.92 -22.68
C VAL A 133 -7.16 -1.75 -21.75
N THR A 134 -7.88 -0.63 -21.91
CA THR A 134 -7.66 0.60 -21.14
C THR A 134 -8.39 0.56 -19.79
N ALA A 135 -7.73 1.11 -18.76
CA ALA A 135 -8.40 1.43 -17.48
C ALA A 135 -9.41 2.57 -17.72
N GLY A 136 -10.52 2.53 -17.00
CA GLY A 136 -11.51 3.61 -17.09
C GLY A 136 -12.93 3.16 -16.76
N VAL A 137 -13.83 4.09 -17.01
CA VAL A 137 -15.27 3.93 -16.85
C VAL A 137 -15.92 4.09 -18.22
N ASP A 138 -16.86 3.19 -18.53
CA ASP A 138 -17.71 3.24 -19.72
C ASP A 138 -19.14 2.87 -19.29
N GLY A 139 -19.95 3.89 -18.99
CA GLY A 139 -21.31 3.72 -18.49
C GLY A 139 -21.35 2.84 -17.23
N THR A 140 -22.01 1.71 -17.37
CA THR A 140 -22.20 0.69 -16.28
C THR A 140 -21.04 -0.29 -16.15
N ARG A 141 -19.96 -0.08 -16.87
CA ARG A 141 -18.73 -0.89 -16.81
C ARG A 141 -17.55 -0.07 -16.31
N MET A 142 -16.69 -0.73 -15.56
CA MET A 142 -15.46 -0.14 -15.02
C MET A 142 -14.34 -1.16 -15.11
N ARG A 143 -13.15 -0.69 -15.45
CA ARG A 143 -11.94 -1.50 -15.42
C ARG A 143 -10.84 -0.80 -14.63
N LEU A 144 -10.25 -1.55 -13.68
CA LEU A 144 -9.20 -1.08 -12.79
C LEU A 144 -7.95 -1.93 -12.99
N GLY A 145 -6.78 -1.29 -13.04
CA GLY A 145 -5.51 -2.00 -13.02
C GLY A 145 -5.22 -2.53 -11.62
N ASP A 146 -4.81 -3.80 -11.52
CA ASP A 146 -4.26 -4.36 -10.30
C ASP A 146 -2.74 -4.12 -10.30
N GLY A 147 -2.22 -3.45 -9.26
CA GLY A 147 -0.79 -3.17 -9.12
C GLY A 147 0.10 -4.42 -9.07
N ALA A 148 -0.48 -5.61 -8.91
CA ALA A 148 0.21 -6.90 -8.97
C ALA A 148 0.32 -7.47 -10.39
N GLY A 149 -0.21 -6.79 -11.42
CA GLY A 149 -0.06 -7.17 -12.83
C GLY A 149 -1.30 -7.79 -13.47
N GLY A 150 -2.48 -7.63 -12.84
CA GLY A 150 -3.78 -8.03 -13.37
C GLY A 150 -4.72 -6.83 -13.58
N SER A 151 -6.00 -7.13 -13.74
CA SER A 151 -7.08 -6.14 -13.79
C SER A 151 -8.37 -6.66 -13.19
N PHE A 152 -9.20 -5.74 -12.68
CA PHE A 152 -10.57 -6.01 -12.26
C PHE A 152 -11.54 -5.43 -13.28
N ASP A 153 -12.42 -6.27 -13.80
CA ASP A 153 -13.57 -5.88 -14.60
C ASP A 153 -14.82 -5.89 -13.72
N LEU A 154 -15.50 -4.75 -13.67
CA LEU A 154 -16.72 -4.55 -12.89
C LEU A 154 -17.87 -4.17 -13.80
N ALA A 155 -19.09 -4.68 -13.48
CA ALA A 155 -20.31 -4.26 -14.15
C ALA A 155 -21.48 -4.22 -13.16
N ARG A 156 -22.44 -3.32 -13.45
CA ARG A 156 -23.74 -3.23 -12.80
C ARG A 156 -24.82 -2.86 -13.84
N VAL A 157 -26.08 -3.09 -13.54
CA VAL A 157 -27.17 -2.75 -14.45
C VAL A 157 -27.39 -1.22 -14.48
N ALA A 158 -27.40 -0.59 -13.33
CA ALA A 158 -27.58 0.85 -13.18
C ALA A 158 -27.14 1.28 -11.75
N PRO A 159 -26.88 2.58 -11.54
CA PRO A 159 -26.65 3.66 -12.50
C PRO A 159 -25.25 3.59 -13.11
N ASP A 160 -24.93 4.45 -14.09
CA ASP A 160 -23.58 4.58 -14.64
C ASP A 160 -22.56 4.89 -13.54
N PHE A 161 -21.34 4.38 -13.68
CA PHE A 161 -20.25 4.68 -12.76
C PHE A 161 -19.78 6.13 -12.93
N THR A 162 -19.41 6.75 -11.83
CA THR A 162 -18.87 8.11 -11.82
C THR A 162 -17.34 8.10 -11.74
N PRO A 163 -16.66 9.17 -12.20
CA PRO A 163 -15.23 9.32 -12.01
C PRO A 163 -14.80 9.24 -10.53
N ALA A 164 -15.62 9.74 -9.61
CA ALA A 164 -15.34 9.66 -8.18
C ALA A 164 -15.46 8.22 -7.62
N GLU A 165 -16.37 7.40 -8.15
CA GLU A 165 -16.44 5.97 -7.84
C GLU A 165 -15.19 5.24 -8.34
N TYR A 166 -14.74 5.58 -9.55
CA TYR A 166 -13.49 5.04 -10.12
C TYR A 166 -12.28 5.37 -9.25
N ALA A 167 -12.10 6.65 -8.87
CA ALA A 167 -10.96 7.08 -8.06
C ALA A 167 -10.94 6.36 -6.69
N ARG A 168 -12.10 6.19 -6.04
CA ARG A 168 -12.22 5.45 -4.77
C ARG A 168 -11.88 3.98 -4.92
N ALA A 169 -12.35 3.35 -5.99
CA ALA A 169 -12.06 1.96 -6.28
C ALA A 169 -10.58 1.73 -6.57
N GLN A 170 -9.98 2.62 -7.36
CA GLN A 170 -8.54 2.60 -7.66
C GLN A 170 -7.71 2.70 -6.38
N ALA A 171 -8.05 3.62 -5.47
CA ALA A 171 -7.36 3.77 -4.19
C ALA A 171 -7.44 2.50 -3.30
N LEU A 172 -8.57 1.78 -3.32
CA LEU A 172 -8.69 0.50 -2.60
C LEU A 172 -7.83 -0.60 -3.22
N VAL A 173 -7.78 -0.70 -4.55
CA VAL A 173 -6.92 -1.66 -5.25
C VAL A 173 -5.45 -1.37 -4.97
N GLU A 174 -5.02 -0.10 -5.00
CA GLU A 174 -3.65 0.30 -4.67
C GLU A 174 -3.28 -0.03 -3.23
N LEU A 175 -4.21 0.15 -2.28
CA LEU A 175 -4.01 -0.25 -0.90
C LEU A 175 -3.80 -1.76 -0.79
N ALA A 176 -4.66 -2.57 -1.41
CA ALA A 176 -4.54 -4.02 -1.41
C ALA A 176 -3.21 -4.48 -2.03
N ALA A 177 -2.84 -3.94 -3.19
CA ALA A 177 -1.57 -4.22 -3.85
C ALA A 177 -0.37 -3.87 -2.94
N THR A 178 -0.43 -2.76 -2.21
CA THR A 178 0.60 -2.35 -1.26
C THR A 178 0.73 -3.36 -0.11
N VAL A 179 -0.39 -3.88 0.42
CA VAL A 179 -0.39 -4.90 1.49
C VAL A 179 0.22 -6.21 0.98
N VAL A 180 -0.20 -6.68 -0.20
CA VAL A 180 0.35 -7.89 -0.84
C VAL A 180 1.85 -7.73 -1.08
N GLN A 181 2.29 -6.59 -1.60
CA GLN A 181 3.70 -6.33 -1.85
C GLN A 181 4.53 -6.33 -0.54
N ARG A 182 4.01 -5.75 0.54
CA ARG A 182 4.66 -5.80 1.86
C ARG A 182 4.75 -7.23 2.40
N ALA A 183 3.68 -8.02 2.25
CA ALA A 183 3.70 -9.44 2.63
C ALA A 183 4.72 -10.25 1.80
N ALA A 184 4.83 -9.99 0.50
CA ALA A 184 5.82 -10.63 -0.37
C ALA A 184 7.28 -10.23 -0.04
N GLU A 185 7.49 -9.13 0.69
CA GLU A 185 8.82 -8.75 1.21
C GLU A 185 9.24 -9.59 2.43
N GLN A 186 8.30 -10.29 3.06
CA GLN A 186 8.57 -11.22 4.14
C GLN A 186 8.99 -12.59 3.56
N VAL A 187 10.09 -13.14 4.04
CA VAL A 187 10.60 -14.43 3.56
C VAL A 187 11.11 -15.26 4.74
N THR A 188 10.69 -16.49 4.79
CA THR A 188 11.24 -17.47 5.71
C THR A 188 12.55 -18.02 5.15
N LEU A 189 13.61 -17.91 5.92
CA LEU A 189 14.92 -18.51 5.64
C LEU A 189 15.06 -19.76 6.48
N VAL A 190 15.37 -20.88 5.83
CA VAL A 190 15.83 -22.08 6.54
C VAL A 190 17.35 -21.99 6.65
N LEU A 191 17.87 -21.97 7.86
CA LEU A 191 19.31 -21.93 8.14
C LEU A 191 19.93 -23.32 8.00
N PRO A 192 21.27 -23.43 7.89
CA PRO A 192 21.96 -24.72 7.73
C PRO A 192 21.73 -25.71 8.89
N ASP A 193 21.34 -25.25 10.05
CA ASP A 193 20.99 -26.07 11.22
C ASP A 193 19.51 -26.48 11.27
N GLY A 194 18.74 -26.15 10.21
CA GLY A 194 17.31 -26.45 10.10
C GLY A 194 16.39 -25.45 10.83
N SER A 195 16.93 -24.46 11.51
CA SER A 195 16.11 -23.42 12.14
C SER A 195 15.51 -22.47 11.10
N GLU A 196 14.29 -22.01 11.34
CA GLU A 196 13.59 -21.07 10.48
C GLU A 196 13.68 -19.65 11.05
N VAL A 197 13.94 -18.70 10.18
CA VAL A 197 14.03 -17.29 10.51
C VAL A 197 13.23 -16.48 9.49
N VAL A 198 12.28 -15.68 10.00
CA VAL A 198 11.50 -14.80 9.16
C VAL A 198 12.23 -13.48 8.97
N VAL A 199 12.53 -13.11 7.72
CA VAL A 199 13.10 -11.80 7.38
C VAL A 199 12.00 -10.92 6.81
N ARG A 200 11.78 -9.76 7.41
CA ARG A 200 10.77 -8.79 7.00
C ARG A 200 11.25 -7.34 7.15
N PRO A 201 10.61 -6.38 6.48
CA PRO A 201 10.78 -4.97 6.81
C PRO A 201 10.40 -4.69 8.26
N ALA A 202 11.18 -3.81 8.89
CA ALA A 202 10.90 -3.32 10.24
C ALA A 202 10.32 -1.90 10.20
N GLY A 203 9.50 -1.60 11.20
CA GLY A 203 8.90 -0.29 11.40
C GLY A 203 9.09 0.23 12.83
N PRO A 204 8.50 1.38 13.16
CA PRO A 204 8.58 1.98 14.49
C PRO A 204 8.14 1.07 15.63
N ASP A 205 7.19 0.16 15.38
CA ASP A 205 6.65 -0.79 16.37
C ASP A 205 7.68 -1.86 16.77
N ASP A 206 8.70 -2.08 15.94
CA ASP A 206 9.79 -3.02 16.24
C ASP A 206 10.84 -2.44 17.22
N LEU A 207 10.71 -1.18 17.64
CA LEU A 207 11.70 -0.51 18.49
C LEU A 207 12.05 -1.31 19.76
N PRO A 208 11.10 -1.84 20.54
CA PRO A 208 11.42 -2.63 21.75
C PRO A 208 12.24 -3.88 21.41
N ALA A 209 11.85 -4.62 20.37
CA ALA A 209 12.51 -5.86 19.96
C ALA A 209 13.93 -5.61 19.41
N VAL A 210 14.11 -4.51 18.69
CA VAL A 210 15.43 -4.08 18.17
C VAL A 210 16.33 -3.59 19.30
N LEU A 211 15.82 -2.89 20.31
CA LEU A 211 16.60 -2.55 21.51
C LEU A 211 17.03 -3.80 22.26
N ALA A 212 16.14 -4.78 22.42
CA ALA A 212 16.47 -6.07 23.04
C ALA A 212 17.56 -6.84 22.26
N LEU A 213 17.58 -6.76 20.91
CA LEU A 213 18.69 -7.26 20.09
C LEU A 213 20.02 -6.59 20.48
N HIS A 214 20.04 -5.25 20.62
CA HIS A 214 21.25 -4.52 21.02
C HIS A 214 21.74 -4.89 22.42
N GLU A 215 20.84 -5.21 23.34
CA GLU A 215 21.18 -5.67 24.68
C GLU A 215 21.89 -7.03 24.68
N ARG A 216 21.51 -7.91 23.77
CA ARG A 216 22.13 -9.26 23.58
C ARG A 216 23.41 -9.25 22.81
N CYS A 217 23.79 -8.13 22.18
CA CYS A 217 25.04 -8.01 21.43
C CYS A 217 26.20 -7.58 22.33
N SER A 218 27.36 -8.20 22.14
CA SER A 218 28.60 -7.80 22.81
C SER A 218 29.05 -6.39 22.39
N ALA A 219 29.84 -5.74 23.22
CA ALA A 219 30.48 -4.47 22.90
C ALA A 219 31.31 -4.54 21.59
N ARG A 220 31.93 -5.69 21.30
CA ARG A 220 32.66 -5.94 20.07
C ARG A 220 31.75 -5.94 18.83
N SER A 221 30.58 -6.56 18.89
CA SER A 221 29.60 -6.58 17.81
C SER A 221 28.99 -5.20 17.56
N LEU A 222 28.70 -4.47 18.63
CA LEU A 222 28.21 -3.09 18.55
C LEU A 222 29.28 -2.14 17.98
N HIS A 223 30.52 -2.25 18.41
CA HIS A 223 31.64 -1.47 17.86
C HIS A 223 31.79 -1.71 16.34
N ARG A 224 31.75 -2.96 15.92
CA ARG A 224 31.82 -3.32 14.47
C ARG A 224 30.66 -2.78 13.66
N ARG A 225 29.48 -2.66 14.27
CA ARG A 225 28.27 -2.13 13.62
C ARG A 225 28.28 -0.61 13.51
N TYR A 226 28.72 0.09 14.55
CA TYR A 226 28.61 1.54 14.64
C TYR A 226 29.91 2.28 14.44
N LEU A 227 31.04 1.59 14.38
CA LEU A 227 32.39 2.11 14.22
C LEU A 227 32.76 3.21 15.26
N SER A 228 31.98 3.31 16.32
CA SER A 228 32.13 4.29 17.38
C SER A 228 32.35 3.58 18.72
N GLY A 229 33.15 4.21 19.59
CA GLY A 229 33.36 3.74 20.97
C GLY A 229 32.17 4.01 21.90
N ALA A 230 31.06 4.52 21.42
CA ALA A 230 29.96 5.03 22.24
C ALA A 230 29.02 3.97 22.84
N GLY A 231 29.36 2.68 22.74
CA GLY A 231 28.53 1.62 23.32
C GLY A 231 27.21 1.39 22.58
N ARG A 232 26.12 1.18 23.34
CA ARG A 232 24.78 0.94 22.81
C ARG A 232 24.17 2.22 22.22
N PRO A 233 23.49 2.17 21.08
CA PRO A 233 22.80 3.32 20.54
C PRO A 233 21.64 3.75 21.43
N SER A 234 21.34 5.06 21.48
CA SER A 234 20.16 5.55 22.18
C SER A 234 18.87 5.08 21.50
N PRO A 235 17.75 5.00 22.20
CA PRO A 235 16.45 4.66 21.62
C PRO A 235 16.06 5.59 20.45
N GLU A 236 16.43 6.89 20.53
CA GLU A 236 16.17 7.86 19.45
C GLU A 236 16.97 7.54 18.18
N ARG A 237 18.22 7.05 18.34
CA ARG A 237 19.04 6.63 17.20
C ARG A 237 18.46 5.37 16.55
N VAL A 238 17.99 4.40 17.33
CA VAL A 238 17.34 3.21 16.82
C VAL A 238 16.02 3.57 16.15
N ARG A 239 15.21 4.44 16.75
CA ARG A 239 13.94 4.89 16.14
C ARG A 239 14.17 5.53 14.77
N ARG A 240 15.23 6.33 14.61
CA ARG A 240 15.58 6.92 13.30
C ARG A 240 15.99 5.89 12.26
N LEU A 241 16.60 4.76 12.66
CA LEU A 241 16.90 3.65 11.75
C LEU A 241 15.65 2.88 11.33
N LEU A 242 14.60 2.89 12.14
CA LEU A 242 13.32 2.23 11.86
C LEU A 242 12.33 3.13 11.11
N ASP A 243 12.67 4.39 10.87
CA ASP A 243 11.84 5.35 10.14
C ASP A 243 11.86 5.03 8.63
N PRO A 244 10.74 4.60 8.02
CA PRO A 244 10.68 4.26 6.60
C PRO A 244 10.98 5.44 5.67
N ALA A 245 10.81 6.69 6.13
CA ALA A 245 11.11 7.89 5.35
C ALA A 245 12.63 8.10 5.16
N ARG A 246 13.46 7.46 5.99
CA ARG A 246 14.92 7.58 5.95
C ARG A 246 15.63 6.44 5.23
N GLY A 247 14.93 5.33 5.01
CA GLY A 247 15.51 4.16 4.38
C GLY A 247 14.75 2.88 4.70
N THR A 248 15.40 1.77 4.49
CA THR A 248 14.82 0.45 4.78
C THR A 248 15.60 -0.26 5.87
N THR A 249 14.92 -0.70 6.89
CA THR A 249 15.45 -1.65 7.86
C THR A 249 14.79 -3.00 7.68
N LEU A 250 15.57 -4.06 7.56
CA LEU A 250 15.12 -5.44 7.62
C LEU A 250 15.46 -6.01 8.98
N VAL A 251 14.54 -6.78 9.57
CA VAL A 251 14.79 -7.59 10.75
C VAL A 251 14.65 -9.06 10.43
N ALA A 252 15.47 -9.87 11.11
CA ALA A 252 15.36 -11.33 11.12
C ALA A 252 14.77 -11.73 12.45
N VAL A 253 13.64 -12.43 12.42
CA VAL A 253 12.83 -12.80 13.59
C VAL A 253 12.80 -14.32 13.72
N GLU A 254 13.14 -14.82 14.89
CA GLU A 254 12.90 -16.21 15.28
C GLU A 254 11.68 -16.27 16.18
N THR A 255 10.85 -17.28 15.99
CA THR A 255 9.76 -17.61 16.89
C THR A 255 10.23 -18.72 17.84
N ASP A 256 9.96 -18.57 19.13
CA ASP A 256 10.24 -19.61 20.11
C ASP A 256 9.56 -20.93 19.68
N PRO A 257 10.20 -22.10 19.87
CA PRO A 257 9.58 -23.40 19.60
C PRO A 257 8.20 -23.61 20.24
N ALA A 258 7.91 -22.91 21.32
CA ALA A 258 6.57 -22.89 21.94
C ALA A 258 5.55 -21.98 21.20
N GLY A 259 5.97 -21.24 20.16
CA GLY A 259 5.12 -20.32 19.38
C GLY A 259 4.66 -19.08 20.15
N SER A 260 5.21 -18.82 21.34
CA SER A 260 4.68 -17.82 22.28
C SER A 260 5.40 -16.47 22.26
N ALA A 261 6.63 -16.39 21.69
CA ALA A 261 7.41 -15.16 21.65
C ALA A 261 8.25 -15.04 20.38
N GLU A 262 8.17 -13.88 19.74
CA GLU A 262 9.04 -13.49 18.63
C GLU A 262 10.28 -12.75 19.16
N SER A 263 11.44 -13.04 18.61
CA SER A 263 12.71 -12.42 18.97
C SER A 263 13.46 -11.94 17.72
N VAL A 264 13.79 -10.66 17.68
CA VAL A 264 14.66 -10.12 16.63
C VAL A 264 16.09 -10.57 16.87
N VAL A 265 16.65 -11.37 15.97
CA VAL A 265 17.99 -11.94 16.07
C VAL A 265 19.02 -11.28 15.18
N ALA A 266 18.58 -10.51 14.18
CA ALA A 266 19.45 -9.68 13.38
C ALA A 266 18.68 -8.48 12.80
N MET A 267 19.44 -7.44 12.43
CA MET A 267 18.93 -6.29 11.67
C MET A 267 19.89 -5.91 10.56
N ALA A 268 19.36 -5.33 9.49
CA ALA A 268 20.11 -4.80 8.38
C ALA A 268 19.48 -3.51 7.88
N ASN A 269 20.29 -2.47 7.69
CA ASN A 269 19.82 -1.15 7.28
C ASN A 269 20.34 -0.82 5.88
N LEU A 270 19.50 -0.18 5.08
CA LEU A 270 19.81 0.44 3.81
C LEU A 270 19.36 1.90 3.90
N LEU A 271 20.32 2.82 3.93
CA LEU A 271 20.07 4.26 4.03
C LEU A 271 20.53 4.92 2.74
N GLY A 272 19.64 5.66 2.08
CA GLY A 272 19.97 6.38 0.86
C GLY A 272 20.69 7.70 1.14
N GLU A 273 21.73 7.98 0.36
CA GLU A 273 22.43 9.26 0.34
C GLU A 273 22.69 9.65 -1.12
N GLY A 274 21.86 10.53 -1.65
CA GLY A 274 21.92 10.91 -3.06
C GLY A 274 21.62 9.72 -3.99
N ASP A 275 22.56 9.43 -4.89
CA ASP A 275 22.51 8.30 -5.82
C ASP A 275 23.12 7.00 -5.26
N GLN A 276 23.64 7.03 -4.05
CA GLN A 276 24.25 5.90 -3.36
C GLN A 276 23.43 5.49 -2.14
N ALA A 277 23.69 4.28 -1.64
CA ALA A 277 23.10 3.82 -0.41
C ALA A 277 24.15 3.23 0.52
N GLU A 278 24.02 3.46 1.82
CA GLU A 278 24.83 2.82 2.85
C GLU A 278 24.10 1.58 3.37
N ALA A 279 24.85 0.47 3.50
CA ALA A 279 24.38 -0.75 4.14
C ALA A 279 25.14 -1.06 5.43
N ALA A 280 24.40 -1.49 6.46
CA ALA A 280 24.99 -1.93 7.69
C ALA A 280 24.17 -3.07 8.33
N LEU A 281 24.85 -4.00 9.01
CA LEU A 281 24.25 -5.20 9.57
C LEU A 281 24.65 -5.40 11.03
N LEU A 282 23.74 -5.97 11.81
CA LEU A 282 23.97 -6.45 13.18
C LEU A 282 23.32 -7.82 13.31
N VAL A 283 24.04 -8.80 13.82
CA VAL A 283 23.55 -10.15 14.12
C VAL A 283 23.89 -10.46 15.56
N ALA A 284 22.94 -10.96 16.34
CA ALA A 284 23.14 -11.39 17.71
C ALA A 284 24.31 -12.40 17.80
N ASP A 285 25.15 -12.30 18.82
CA ASP A 285 26.41 -13.05 18.88
C ASP A 285 26.21 -14.56 18.81
N ASP A 286 25.14 -15.06 19.43
CA ASP A 286 24.75 -16.49 19.42
C ASP A 286 24.14 -16.97 18.10
N ARG A 287 23.82 -16.03 17.19
CA ARG A 287 23.26 -16.29 15.86
C ARG A 287 24.23 -16.00 14.72
N GLN A 288 25.44 -15.57 15.05
CA GLN A 288 26.50 -15.35 14.03
C GLN A 288 26.99 -16.66 13.42
N ARG A 289 27.59 -16.58 12.23
CA ARG A 289 28.15 -17.73 11.47
C ARG A 289 27.12 -18.77 11.00
N ARG A 290 25.83 -18.49 11.09
CA ARG A 290 24.72 -19.32 10.60
C ARG A 290 24.18 -18.91 9.23
N GLY A 291 24.83 -17.99 8.53
CA GLY A 291 24.41 -17.53 7.18
C GLY A 291 23.52 -16.28 7.17
N LEU A 292 22.95 -15.85 8.32
CA LEU A 292 22.03 -14.70 8.41
C LEU A 292 22.59 -13.42 7.82
N GLY A 293 23.83 -13.03 8.17
CA GLY A 293 24.45 -11.81 7.66
C GLY A 293 24.56 -11.82 6.13
N GLY A 294 24.91 -12.96 5.53
CA GLY A 294 24.99 -13.10 4.08
C GLY A 294 23.62 -13.05 3.40
N ALA A 295 22.61 -13.65 4.02
CA ALA A 295 21.24 -13.61 3.50
C ALA A 295 20.67 -12.19 3.54
N LEU A 296 20.85 -11.47 4.65
CA LEU A 296 20.43 -10.08 4.81
C LEU A 296 21.15 -9.16 3.82
N LEU A 297 22.47 -9.33 3.67
CA LEU A 297 23.26 -8.50 2.74
C LEU A 297 22.80 -8.69 1.29
N ARG A 298 22.59 -9.93 0.83
CA ARG A 298 22.03 -10.18 -0.52
C ARG A 298 20.70 -9.49 -0.75
N ARG A 299 19.84 -9.43 0.28
CA ARG A 299 18.55 -8.74 0.21
C ARG A 299 18.69 -7.23 0.14
N LEU A 300 19.61 -6.65 0.92
CA LEU A 300 19.91 -5.22 0.82
C LEU A 300 20.45 -4.85 -0.56
N VAL A 301 21.36 -5.66 -1.11
CA VAL A 301 21.88 -5.46 -2.47
C VAL A 301 20.75 -5.51 -3.50
N ALA A 302 19.91 -6.56 -3.48
CA ALA A 302 18.78 -6.68 -4.40
C ALA A 302 17.75 -5.54 -4.22
N ARG A 303 17.61 -5.00 -3.02
CA ARG A 303 16.75 -3.85 -2.75
C ARG A 303 17.36 -2.55 -3.28
N ALA A 304 18.65 -2.36 -3.10
CA ALA A 304 19.38 -1.22 -3.64
C ALA A 304 19.38 -1.21 -5.18
N ASP A 305 19.60 -2.38 -5.83
CA ASP A 305 19.45 -2.56 -7.28
C ASP A 305 18.05 -2.16 -7.77
N ARG A 306 16.98 -2.60 -7.08
CA ARG A 306 15.59 -2.27 -7.43
C ARG A 306 15.23 -0.81 -7.18
N ALA A 307 15.84 -0.19 -6.17
CA ALA A 307 15.64 1.22 -5.86
C ALA A 307 16.39 2.16 -6.82
N GLY A 308 17.27 1.62 -7.69
CA GLY A 308 17.99 2.36 -8.70
C GLY A 308 19.22 3.11 -8.18
N TYR A 309 19.77 2.71 -7.02
CA TYR A 309 21.03 3.29 -6.54
C TYR A 309 22.19 2.88 -7.46
N ALA A 310 23.13 3.82 -7.66
CA ALA A 310 24.32 3.59 -8.49
C ALA A 310 25.36 2.73 -7.77
N ALA A 311 25.42 2.81 -6.44
CA ALA A 311 26.35 2.02 -5.61
C ALA A 311 25.79 1.74 -4.22
N LEU A 312 26.30 0.64 -3.62
CA LEU A 312 26.07 0.30 -2.22
C LEU A 312 27.40 0.40 -1.47
N GLU A 313 27.43 1.22 -0.42
CA GLU A 313 28.60 1.39 0.43
C GLU A 313 28.45 0.69 1.78
N LEU A 314 29.56 0.14 2.27
CA LEU A 314 29.64 -0.43 3.60
C LEU A 314 30.96 0.01 4.26
N HIS A 315 30.86 0.55 5.45
CA HIS A 315 32.03 0.89 6.27
C HIS A 315 32.33 -0.27 7.22
N VAL A 316 33.48 -0.90 7.05
CA VAL A 316 33.85 -2.13 7.76
C VAL A 316 35.16 -1.96 8.49
N HIS A 317 35.19 -2.26 9.79
CA HIS A 317 36.45 -2.28 10.53
C HIS A 317 37.39 -3.33 9.95
N THR A 318 38.68 -3.00 9.77
CA THR A 318 39.71 -3.91 9.18
C THR A 318 39.81 -5.26 9.89
N GLY A 319 39.58 -5.31 11.20
CA GLY A 319 39.53 -6.54 11.99
C GLY A 319 38.20 -7.30 11.90
N ASN A 320 37.22 -6.86 11.08
CA ASN A 320 35.95 -7.54 10.91
C ASN A 320 36.02 -8.57 9.76
N THR A 321 36.90 -9.53 9.92
CA THR A 321 37.10 -10.65 8.96
C THR A 321 35.78 -11.37 8.59
N PRO A 322 34.83 -11.62 9.50
CA PRO A 322 33.55 -12.23 9.12
C PRO A 322 32.78 -11.42 8.08
N MET A 323 32.70 -10.09 8.23
CA MET A 323 32.01 -9.22 7.29
C MET A 323 32.73 -9.16 5.94
N LEU A 324 34.03 -9.01 5.93
CA LEU A 324 34.84 -9.03 4.69
C LEU A 324 34.66 -10.35 3.91
N ARG A 325 34.65 -11.51 4.60
CA ARG A 325 34.34 -12.79 3.97
C ARG A 325 32.90 -12.86 3.42
N THR A 326 31.94 -12.24 4.10
CA THR A 326 30.54 -12.19 3.64
C THR A 326 30.44 -11.37 2.36
N LEU A 327 31.11 -10.24 2.28
CA LEU A 327 31.19 -9.40 1.07
C LEU A 327 31.84 -10.16 -0.10
N HIS A 328 32.98 -10.82 0.10
CA HIS A 328 33.62 -11.63 -0.94
C HIS A 328 32.71 -12.74 -1.49
N ARG A 329 31.88 -13.36 -0.62
CA ARG A 329 30.94 -14.41 -1.03
C ARG A 329 29.73 -13.90 -1.84
N LEU A 330 29.53 -12.59 -1.96
CA LEU A 330 28.54 -12.04 -2.89
C LEU A 330 28.90 -12.29 -4.35
N GLY A 331 30.22 -12.47 -4.66
CA GLY A 331 30.68 -12.70 -6.02
C GLY A 331 30.49 -11.49 -6.95
N ARG A 332 30.30 -10.30 -6.41
CA ARG A 332 30.19 -9.05 -7.18
C ARG A 332 31.50 -8.27 -7.19
N PRO A 333 31.79 -7.50 -8.25
CA PRO A 333 32.89 -6.53 -8.25
C PRO A 333 32.73 -5.56 -7.08
N MET A 334 33.86 -5.24 -6.40
CA MET A 334 33.85 -4.26 -5.32
C MET A 334 35.13 -3.45 -5.35
N ARG A 335 35.04 -2.19 -4.94
CA ARG A 335 36.18 -1.32 -4.68
C ARG A 335 36.40 -1.25 -3.18
N LEU A 336 37.65 -1.26 -2.78
CA LEU A 336 38.06 -1.20 -1.38
C LEU A 336 38.94 0.04 -1.21
N ASP A 337 38.51 0.96 -0.37
CA ASP A 337 39.30 2.10 0.05
C ASP A 337 39.56 2.01 1.55
N ARG A 338 40.81 2.13 1.94
CA ARG A 338 41.23 1.95 3.34
C ARG A 338 41.66 3.25 3.95
N ASP A 339 40.93 3.63 5.00
CA ASP A 339 41.27 4.77 5.86
C ASP A 339 41.48 4.29 7.30
N GLY A 340 42.75 4.20 7.70
CA GLY A 340 43.14 3.75 9.04
C GLY A 340 42.59 2.35 9.40
N SER A 341 41.71 2.29 10.38
CA SER A 341 41.06 1.06 10.87
C SER A 341 39.76 0.72 10.16
N VAL A 342 39.32 1.52 9.20
CA VAL A 342 38.08 1.33 8.45
C VAL A 342 38.39 1.06 6.99
N VAL A 343 37.65 0.15 6.38
CA VAL A 343 37.61 -0.10 4.95
C VAL A 343 36.24 0.28 4.44
N THR A 344 36.17 1.22 3.53
CA THR A 344 34.98 1.51 2.74
C THR A 344 34.91 0.55 1.57
N VAL A 345 33.86 -0.23 1.54
CA VAL A 345 33.60 -1.20 0.47
C VAL A 345 32.48 -0.66 -0.39
N THR A 346 32.76 -0.34 -1.64
CA THR A 346 31.79 0.14 -2.63
C THR A 346 31.47 -0.95 -3.62
N LEU A 347 30.21 -1.38 -3.66
CA LEU A 347 29.69 -2.32 -4.66
C LEU A 347 28.95 -1.50 -5.73
N PRO A 348 29.45 -1.43 -6.97
CA PRO A 348 28.69 -0.89 -8.09
C PRO A 348 27.41 -1.69 -8.27
N LEU A 349 26.31 -0.99 -8.46
CA LEU A 349 24.99 -1.55 -8.75
C LEU A 349 24.67 -1.31 -10.23
N ASP A 350 23.92 -2.22 -10.83
CA ASP A 350 23.40 -2.02 -12.19
C ASP A 350 22.02 -1.31 -12.05
N PRO A 351 21.94 0.01 -12.25
CA PRO A 351 20.68 0.71 -12.14
C PRO A 351 19.77 0.22 -13.28
N ARG A 352 18.79 -0.62 -12.95
CA ARG A 352 17.67 -0.83 -13.89
C ARG A 352 16.95 0.50 -13.99
N PRO A 353 16.59 0.97 -15.21
CA PRO A 353 15.88 2.22 -15.34
C PRO A 353 14.58 2.11 -14.52
N SER A 354 14.52 2.88 -13.42
CA SER A 354 13.29 3.08 -12.66
C SER A 354 12.27 3.69 -13.61
N PRO A 355 11.01 3.21 -13.66
CA PRO A 355 9.97 3.92 -14.38
C PRO A 355 9.92 5.34 -13.80
N ALA A 356 10.08 6.34 -14.68
CA ALA A 356 10.15 7.74 -14.33
C ALA A 356 8.98 8.09 -13.39
N ARG A 357 9.30 8.69 -12.25
CA ARG A 357 8.32 9.40 -11.43
C ARG A 357 7.95 10.67 -12.21
N THR A 358 6.84 10.61 -12.94
CA THR A 358 6.12 11.77 -13.46
C THR A 358 4.98 12.11 -12.51
#